data_4e7e53f72f42e1741d877b38ad62c9c1
#
_entry.id   4e7e53f72f42e1741d877b38ad62c9c1
#
_cell.length_a   1.000
_cell.length_b   1.000
_cell.length_c   1.000
_cell.angle_alpha   90.00
_cell.angle_beta   90.00
_cell.angle_gamma   90.00
#
_symmetry.space_group_name_H-M   'P 1'
#
loop_
_entity.id
_entity.type
_entity.pdbx_description
1 polymer ?
#
loop_
_entity_poly.entity_id
_entity_poly.type
_entity_poly.pdbx_seq_one_letter_code
_entity_poly.pdbx_strand_id
1 'polypeptide(L)'
;NEIQELHAGLNQAFNLLRANGKICVVTFHSIEDRLVKNFTNKVCLRNKKTKLIKPSSKEILSNPRSRSAKLRVIMREQLNFNYIPISELGFEL
;
A
#
# COMPACT_ATOMS: atom_id res chain seq x y z
N ASN A 1 -1.05 -11.24 -13.59
CA ASN A 1 -0.39 -9.94 -13.78
C ASN A 1 -0.02 -9.36 -12.43
N GLU A 2 0.99 -8.51 -12.41
CA GLU A 2 1.55 -7.99 -11.16
C GLU A 2 0.55 -7.16 -10.36
N ILE A 3 -0.31 -6.41 -11.03
CA ILE A 3 -1.32 -5.59 -10.37
C ILE A 3 -2.36 -6.47 -9.69
N GLN A 4 -2.80 -7.53 -10.34
CA GLN A 4 -3.75 -8.47 -9.75
C GLN A 4 -3.14 -9.20 -8.56
N GLU A 5 -1.88 -9.58 -8.66
CA GLU A 5 -1.17 -10.24 -7.56
C GLU A 5 -0.99 -9.30 -6.37
N LEU A 6 -0.64 -8.05 -6.62
CA LEU A 6 -0.50 -7.05 -5.56
C LEU A 6 -1.85 -6.80 -4.88
N HIS A 7 -2.91 -6.68 -5.67
CA HIS A 7 -4.26 -6.49 -5.15
C HIS A 7 -4.67 -7.65 -4.25
N ALA A 8 -4.47 -8.89 -4.70
CA ALA A 8 -4.80 -10.06 -3.91
C ALA A 8 -3.97 -10.11 -2.62
N GLY A 9 -2.68 -9.83 -2.74
CA GLY A 9 -1.77 -9.83 -1.59
C GLY A 9 -2.15 -8.79 -0.54
N LEU A 10 -2.54 -7.59 -0.96
CA LEU A 10 -2.97 -6.54 -0.04
C LEU A 10 -4.21 -6.95 0.73
N ASN A 11 -5.21 -7.50 0.05
CA ASN A 11 -6.42 -7.96 0.70
C ASN A 11 -6.15 -9.08 1.70
N GLN A 12 -5.34 -10.07 1.29
CA GLN A 12 -5.00 -11.19 2.15
C GLN A 12 -4.21 -10.74 3.37
N ALA A 13 -3.17 -9.93 3.16
CA ALA A 13 -2.33 -9.45 4.24
C ALA A 13 -3.13 -8.60 5.23
N PHE A 14 -3.96 -7.70 4.71
CA PHE A 14 -4.76 -6.82 5.57
C PHE A 14 -5.78 -7.61 6.38
N ASN A 15 -6.38 -8.64 5.77
CA ASN A 15 -7.33 -9.50 6.45
C ASN A 15 -6.70 -10.27 7.62
N LEU A 16 -5.41 -10.55 7.54
CA LEU A 16 -4.70 -11.28 8.58
C LEU A 16 -4.20 -10.39 9.72
N LEU A 17 -4.26 -9.07 9.54
CA LEU A 17 -3.80 -8.16 10.59
C LEU A 17 -4.74 -8.13 11.77
N ARG A 18 -4.17 -8.04 12.96
CA ARG A 18 -4.93 -7.72 14.17
C ARG A 18 -5.26 -6.23 14.18
N ALA A 19 -6.19 -5.83 15.03
CA ALA A 19 -6.45 -4.41 15.28
C ALA A 19 -5.12 -3.74 15.69
N ASN A 20 -4.85 -2.58 15.10
CA ASN A 20 -3.61 -1.83 15.26
C ASN A 20 -2.38 -2.50 14.65
N GLY A 21 -2.55 -3.62 13.95
CA GLY A 21 -1.47 -4.22 13.18
C GLY A 21 -1.13 -3.37 11.97
N LYS A 22 0.09 -3.48 11.49
CA LYS A 22 0.59 -2.67 10.38
C LYS A 22 1.13 -3.55 9.27
N ILE A 23 0.94 -3.10 8.03
CA ILE A 23 1.68 -3.65 6.88
C ILE A 23 2.54 -2.54 6.28
N CYS A 24 3.70 -2.96 5.79
CA CYS A 24 4.61 -2.08 5.07
C CYS A 24 4.67 -2.57 3.63
N VAL A 25 4.39 -1.67 2.69
CA VAL A 25 4.39 -2.01 1.27
C VAL A 25 5.38 -1.13 0.55
N VAL A 26 6.31 -1.76 -0.17
CA VAL A 26 7.30 -1.04 -0.98
C VAL A 26 6.92 -1.18 -2.44
N THR A 27 6.83 -0.07 -3.15
CA THR A 27 6.57 -0.07 -4.58
C THR A 27 7.66 0.73 -5.31
N PHE A 28 7.92 0.36 -6.56
CA PHE A 28 8.92 1.01 -7.40
C PHE A 28 8.32 1.64 -8.65
N HIS A 29 7.04 1.42 -8.89
CA HIS A 29 6.35 1.92 -10.07
C HIS A 29 5.09 2.68 -9.68
N SER A 30 4.80 3.73 -10.46
CA SER A 30 3.68 4.62 -10.16
C SER A 30 2.32 3.91 -10.19
N ILE A 31 2.16 2.90 -11.06
CA ILE A 31 0.90 2.16 -11.15
C ILE A 31 0.67 1.34 -9.90
N GLU A 32 1.71 0.63 -9.43
CA GLU A 32 1.64 -0.12 -8.18
C GLU A 32 1.34 0.79 -7.01
N ASP A 33 2.05 1.92 -6.94
CA ASP A 33 1.85 2.87 -5.84
C ASP A 33 0.44 3.45 -5.86
N ARG A 34 -0.13 3.70 -7.04
CA ARG A 34 -1.52 4.17 -7.14
C ARG A 34 -2.49 3.15 -6.56
N LEU A 35 -2.26 1.86 -6.85
CA LEU A 35 -3.09 0.80 -6.28
C LEU A 35 -3.01 0.80 -4.76
N VAL A 36 -1.80 0.85 -4.21
CA VAL A 36 -1.58 0.84 -2.76
C VAL A 36 -2.19 2.08 -2.12
N LYS A 37 -2.00 3.25 -2.74
CA LYS A 37 -2.58 4.50 -2.25
C LYS A 37 -4.10 4.42 -2.20
N ASN A 38 -4.73 3.92 -3.26
CA ASN A 38 -6.18 3.81 -3.31
C ASN A 38 -6.71 2.79 -2.30
N PHE A 39 -5.99 1.67 -2.14
CA PHE A 39 -6.31 0.69 -1.11
C PHE A 39 -6.25 1.33 0.28
N THR A 40 -5.18 2.07 0.54
CA THR A 40 -5.01 2.78 1.80
C THR A 40 -6.17 3.73 2.10
N ASN A 41 -6.59 4.48 1.09
CA ASN A 41 -7.70 5.43 1.25
C ASN A 41 -9.03 4.73 1.55
N LYS A 42 -9.19 3.49 1.08
CA LYS A 42 -10.40 2.72 1.36
C LYS A 42 -10.41 2.14 2.77
N VAL A 43 -9.26 1.73 3.29
CA VAL A 43 -9.19 1.06 4.58
C VAL A 43 -8.91 2.00 5.74
N CYS A 44 -8.35 3.18 5.49
CA CYS A 44 -8.04 4.16 6.51
C CYS A 44 -9.00 5.34 6.39
N LEU A 45 -10.08 5.28 7.15
CA LEU A 45 -11.18 6.22 7.03
C LEU A 45 -10.84 7.65 7.46
N ARG A 46 -9.76 7.86 8.19
CA ARG A 46 -9.43 9.18 8.74
C ARG A 46 -8.01 9.63 8.49
N ASN A 47 -7.29 9.03 7.57
CA ASN A 47 -5.93 9.45 7.17
C ASN A 47 -4.90 9.54 8.30
N LYS A 48 -5.20 9.07 9.48
CA LYS A 48 -4.31 9.23 10.63
C LYS A 48 -3.31 8.11 10.79
N LYS A 49 -3.46 7.03 10.04
CA LYS A 49 -2.76 5.79 10.30
C LYS A 49 -1.98 5.29 9.09
N THR A 50 -1.70 6.19 8.17
CA THR A 50 -0.85 5.87 7.02
C THR A 50 0.39 6.74 7.04
N LYS A 51 1.48 6.18 6.59
CA LYS A 51 2.74 6.91 6.51
C LYS A 51 3.39 6.59 5.17
N LEU A 52 3.80 7.62 4.47
CA LEU A 52 4.56 7.50 3.23
C LEU A 52 6.01 7.86 3.53
N ILE A 53 6.92 6.96 3.21
CA ILE A 53 8.34 7.17 3.39
C ILE A 53 9.00 7.10 2.02
N LYS A 54 9.75 8.13 1.69
CA LYS A 54 10.54 8.21 0.45
C LYS A 54 12.01 8.06 0.78
N PRO A 55 12.84 7.57 -0.14
CA PRO A 55 14.26 7.47 0.11
C PRO A 55 14.88 8.86 0.27
N SER A 56 15.89 8.94 1.12
CA SER A 56 16.66 10.18 1.29
C SER A 56 17.52 10.44 0.06
N SER A 57 18.00 11.68 -0.06
CA SER A 57 18.94 12.02 -1.13
C SER A 57 20.19 11.16 -1.08
N LYS A 58 20.65 10.86 0.13
CA LYS A 58 21.84 10.01 0.33
C LYS A 58 21.60 8.59 -0.18
N GLU A 59 20.42 8.04 0.06
CA GLU A 59 20.05 6.71 -0.42
C GLU A 59 19.99 6.67 -1.95
N ILE A 60 19.45 7.71 -2.57
CA ILE A 60 19.36 7.81 -4.02
C ILE A 60 20.76 7.88 -4.63
N LEU A 61 21.67 8.61 -4.01
CA LEU A 61 23.05 8.68 -4.49
C LEU A 61 23.76 7.33 -4.40
N SER A 62 23.52 6.58 -3.31
CA SER A 62 24.11 5.26 -3.11
C SER A 62 23.48 4.20 -4.00
N ASN A 63 22.19 4.32 -4.26
CA ASN A 63 21.43 3.36 -5.08
C ASN A 63 20.38 4.11 -5.90
N PRO A 64 20.72 4.50 -7.15
CA PRO A 64 19.80 5.26 -7.99
C PRO A 64 18.44 4.60 -8.21
N ARG A 65 18.34 3.26 -8.09
CA ARG A 65 17.09 2.55 -8.23
C ARG A 65 16.08 2.94 -7.14
N SER A 66 16.59 3.37 -5.98
CA SER A 66 15.73 3.75 -4.87
C SER A 66 14.93 5.03 -5.12
N ARG A 67 15.29 5.79 -6.17
CA ARG A 67 14.58 7.04 -6.49
C ARG A 67 13.07 6.84 -6.64
N SER A 68 12.65 5.73 -7.22
CA SER A 68 11.24 5.43 -7.45
C SER A 68 10.59 4.68 -6.29
N ALA A 69 11.37 4.31 -5.28
CA ALA A 69 10.85 3.53 -4.17
C ALA A 69 9.94 4.37 -3.27
N LYS A 70 8.81 3.80 -2.91
CA LYS A 70 7.91 4.39 -1.92
C LYS A 70 7.52 3.31 -0.93
N LEU A 71 7.67 3.60 0.34
CA LEU A 71 7.25 2.72 1.43
C LEU A 71 6.01 3.31 2.06
N ARG A 72 4.93 2.55 2.04
CA ARG A 72 3.71 2.95 2.73
C ARG A 72 3.47 2.04 3.91
N VAL A 73 3.23 2.64 5.06
CA VAL A 73 2.87 1.93 6.28
C VAL A 73 1.40 2.14 6.49
N ILE A 74 0.63 1.03 6.54
CA ILE A 74 -0.83 1.08 6.67
C ILE A 74 -1.20 0.35 7.93
N MET A 75 -1.96 1.00 8.83
CA MET A 75 -2.42 0.38 10.06
C MET A 75 -3.88 -0.02 9.93
N ARG A 76 -4.23 -1.20 10.40
CA ARG A 76 -5.60 -1.65 10.46
C ARG A 76 -6.27 -1.10 11.72
N GLU A 77 -7.23 -0.20 11.53
CA GLU A 77 -7.94 0.41 12.65
C GLU A 77 -9.15 -0.40 13.09
N GLN A 78 -9.81 -1.05 12.15
CA GLN A 78 -11.06 -1.75 12.41
C GLN A 78 -10.88 -3.26 12.44
N LEU A 79 -11.65 -3.92 13.28
CA LEU A 79 -11.67 -5.38 13.34
C LEU A 79 -12.35 -5.98 12.12
N ASN A 80 -13.37 -5.31 11.59
CA ASN A 80 -14.08 -5.80 10.42
C ASN A 80 -13.42 -5.29 9.15
N PHE A 81 -13.04 -6.22 8.29
CA PHE A 81 -12.47 -5.90 7.00
C PHE A 81 -13.15 -6.74 5.93
N ASN A 82 -13.65 -6.08 4.91
CA ASN A 82 -14.23 -6.73 3.76
C ASN A 82 -13.28 -6.61 2.57
N TYR A 83 -13.20 -7.67 1.79
CA TYR A 83 -12.43 -7.68 0.56
C TYR A 83 -12.77 -6.48 -0.32
N ILE A 84 -11.75 -5.81 -0.82
CA ILE A 84 -11.92 -4.64 -1.69
C ILE A 84 -11.68 -5.05 -3.13
N PRO A 85 -12.72 -5.01 -3.99
CA PRO A 85 -12.55 -5.35 -5.41
C PRO A 85 -11.60 -4.39 -6.10
N ILE A 86 -10.89 -4.89 -7.09
CA ILE A 86 -9.91 -4.08 -7.83
C ILE A 86 -10.58 -2.90 -8.56
N SER A 87 -11.82 -3.06 -8.96
CA SER A 87 -12.57 -1.98 -9.61
C SER A 87 -12.79 -0.78 -8.70
N GLU A 88 -12.91 -1.01 -7.39
CA GLU A 88 -13.06 0.08 -6.42
C GLU A 88 -11.75 0.84 -6.20
N LEU A 89 -10.64 0.29 -6.67
CA LEU A 89 -9.34 0.93 -6.59
C LEU A 89 -8.96 1.67 -7.87
N GLY A 90 -9.92 1.82 -8.78
CA GLY A 90 -9.71 2.57 -10.00
C GLY A 90 -9.03 1.80 -11.12
N PHE A 91 -9.07 0.47 -11.05
CA PHE A 91 -8.47 -0.39 -12.06
C PHE A 91 -9.54 -1.25 -12.73
N GLU A 92 -9.44 -1.35 -14.05
CA GLU A 92 -10.28 -2.23 -14.84
C GLU A 92 -9.40 -3.31 -15.46
N LEU A 93 -9.42 -4.49 -14.87
CA LEU A 93 -8.60 -5.60 -15.33
C LEU A 93 -9.48 -6.80 -15.70
#